data_d2413edd6079ff73ecd900dc8d9d2b0b
#
_entry.id   d2413edd6079ff73ecd900dc8d9d2b0b
#
_cell.length_a   1.000
_cell.length_b   1.000
_cell.length_c   1.000
_cell.angle_alpha   90.00
_cell.angle_beta   90.00
_cell.angle_gamma   90.00
#
_symmetry.space_group_name_H-M   'P 1'
#
loop_
_entity.id
_entity.type
_entity.pdbx_description
1 polymer ?
#
loop_
_entity_poly.entity_id
_entity_poly.type
_entity_poly.pdbx_seq_one_letter_code
_entity_poly.pdbx_strand_id
1 'polypeptide(L)'
;MASMRKQRNPIDGLKAATVLLACFGWLFLTLGVYAQDGLPKSKPEGYVNDFAGVLSPAARNLLTALCTEVDQKAKAQIAVVTVKSLDGKPIEDYSIALATKWGIGPKQSASGVLILLAVDDRKDRIEVGYGLEPILPDGKVGGFLREAVPYLRDGNYDAAMLLMTRRVADVIAQDRGVTLSATTSLPAARTPRREQQRNGPNPIFIIIFLIFLFSLIANLIKRGGGRGGRGGGWIGPMIGGMMMGGGGFGGGGFGGGGGGGGGFGGFGGGSFGGGGASGSW
;
A
#
# COMPACT_ATOMS: atom_id res chain seq x y z
N MET A 1 -65.98 28.03 -39.07
CA MET A 1 -64.89 27.27 -38.33
C MET A 1 -64.22 28.24 -37.40
N ALA A 2 -64.58 28.20 -36.07
CA ALA A 2 -64.02 29.08 -35.06
C ALA A 2 -62.96 28.26 -34.26
N SER A 3 -61.71 28.74 -34.38
CA SER A 3 -60.55 28.15 -33.63
C SER A 3 -60.65 28.61 -32.19
N MET A 4 -60.98 27.66 -31.27
CA MET A 4 -60.89 27.90 -29.84
C MET A 4 -59.42 27.96 -29.40
N ARG A 5 -58.91 29.17 -29.21
CA ARG A 5 -57.64 29.40 -28.52
C ARG A 5 -57.80 29.11 -27.03
N LYS A 6 -57.26 27.98 -26.58
CA LYS A 6 -57.22 27.59 -25.16
C LYS A 6 -56.38 28.62 -24.40
N GLN A 7 -57.01 29.50 -23.64
CA GLN A 7 -56.34 30.45 -22.75
C GLN A 7 -55.67 29.65 -21.62
N ARG A 8 -54.36 29.70 -21.56
CA ARG A 8 -53.59 29.13 -20.42
C ARG A 8 -53.71 30.11 -19.25
N ASN A 9 -54.24 29.61 -18.12
CA ASN A 9 -54.33 30.43 -16.93
C ASN A 9 -52.91 30.80 -16.42
N PRO A 10 -52.65 32.07 -16.14
CA PRO A 10 -51.31 32.51 -15.64
C PRO A 10 -50.93 31.88 -14.31
N ILE A 11 -51.94 31.38 -13.55
CA ILE A 11 -51.73 30.72 -12.27
C ILE A 11 -51.05 29.34 -12.39
N ASP A 12 -51.21 28.64 -13.53
CA ASP A 12 -50.60 27.34 -13.76
C ASP A 12 -49.09 27.47 -14.04
N GLY A 13 -48.66 28.58 -14.65
CA GLY A 13 -47.27 28.91 -14.85
C GLY A 13 -46.52 29.20 -13.53
N LEU A 14 -47.19 29.90 -12.63
CA LEU A 14 -46.62 30.27 -11.34
C LEU A 14 -46.44 29.04 -10.42
N LYS A 15 -47.45 28.14 -10.42
CA LYS A 15 -47.34 26.86 -9.68
C LYS A 15 -46.27 25.94 -10.24
N ALA A 16 -46.07 25.89 -11.56
CA ALA A 16 -45.01 25.13 -12.18
C ALA A 16 -43.60 25.67 -11.83
N ALA A 17 -43.46 27.02 -11.78
CA ALA A 17 -42.20 27.65 -11.38
C ALA A 17 -41.84 27.41 -9.90
N THR A 18 -42.85 27.45 -9.00
CA THR A 18 -42.62 27.16 -7.58
C THR A 18 -42.23 25.69 -7.34
N VAL A 19 -42.83 24.74 -8.07
CA VAL A 19 -42.48 23.32 -7.97
C VAL A 19 -41.07 23.08 -8.52
N LEU A 20 -40.68 23.70 -9.63
CA LEU A 20 -39.32 23.60 -10.17
C LEU A 20 -38.26 24.19 -9.22
N LEU A 21 -38.54 25.33 -8.60
CA LEU A 21 -37.65 25.93 -7.61
C LEU A 21 -37.53 25.07 -6.34
N ALA A 22 -38.60 24.46 -5.89
CA ALA A 22 -38.60 23.54 -4.75
C ALA A 22 -37.81 22.26 -5.09
N CYS A 23 -37.99 21.69 -6.29
CA CYS A 23 -37.20 20.52 -6.73
C CYS A 23 -35.72 20.85 -6.91
N PHE A 24 -35.39 22.04 -7.40
CA PHE A 24 -34.01 22.49 -7.55
C PHE A 24 -33.34 22.76 -6.19
N GLY A 25 -34.08 23.36 -5.26
CA GLY A 25 -33.64 23.53 -3.88
C GLY A 25 -33.42 22.20 -3.16
N TRP A 26 -34.28 21.22 -3.39
CA TRP A 26 -34.14 19.87 -2.82
C TRP A 26 -32.95 19.10 -3.42
N LEU A 27 -32.67 19.30 -4.71
CA LEU A 27 -31.51 18.73 -5.39
C LEU A 27 -30.20 19.31 -4.83
N PHE A 28 -30.15 20.59 -4.49
CA PHE A 28 -28.99 21.22 -3.84
C PHE A 28 -28.83 20.78 -2.35
N LEU A 29 -29.91 20.44 -1.66
CA LEU A 29 -29.85 19.96 -0.28
C LEU A 29 -29.33 18.52 -0.19
N THR A 30 -29.45 17.72 -1.26
CA THR A 30 -28.95 16.34 -1.31
C THR A 30 -27.49 16.26 -1.76
N LEU A 31 -26.91 17.33 -2.28
CA LEU A 31 -25.47 17.49 -2.56
C LEU A 31 -24.71 17.98 -1.32
N GLY A 32 -25.18 17.64 -0.14
CA GLY A 32 -24.36 17.65 1.07
C GLY A 32 -23.19 16.72 0.82
N VAL A 33 -22.11 17.29 0.28
CA VAL A 33 -20.80 16.63 0.17
C VAL A 33 -20.45 16.22 1.59
N TYR A 34 -20.60 14.95 1.89
CA TYR A 34 -19.94 14.33 3.01
C TYR A 34 -18.45 14.40 2.70
N ALA A 35 -17.80 15.51 3.04
CA ALA A 35 -16.38 15.57 3.19
C ALA A 35 -16.05 14.62 4.35
N GLN A 36 -15.97 13.34 4.05
CA GLN A 36 -15.39 12.38 4.97
C GLN A 36 -13.92 12.82 5.10
N ASP A 37 -13.50 13.05 6.34
CA ASP A 37 -12.13 13.48 6.63
C ASP A 37 -11.07 12.49 6.16
N GLY A 38 -11.39 11.38 5.50
CA GLY A 38 -10.48 10.37 4.95
C GLY A 38 -9.34 9.92 5.88
N LEU A 39 -9.21 10.61 7.01
CA LEU A 39 -8.23 10.29 8.04
C LEU A 39 -8.70 9.09 8.85
N PRO A 40 -7.79 8.24 9.33
CA PRO A 40 -8.14 7.15 10.22
C PRO A 40 -9.00 7.66 11.38
N LYS A 41 -10.19 7.09 11.54
CA LYS A 41 -11.13 7.48 12.62
C LYS A 41 -10.64 6.98 13.97
N SER A 42 -9.84 5.93 13.99
CA SER A 42 -9.24 5.36 15.19
C SER A 42 -8.16 6.25 15.78
N LYS A 43 -8.09 6.23 17.10
CA LYS A 43 -6.94 6.76 17.81
C LYS A 43 -5.72 5.88 17.50
N PRO A 44 -4.48 6.42 17.60
CA PRO A 44 -3.29 5.60 17.44
C PRO A 44 -3.26 4.51 18.52
N GLU A 45 -3.01 3.27 18.09
CA GLU A 45 -2.88 2.11 19.00
C GLU A 45 -1.45 1.99 19.54
N GLY A 46 -0.49 2.65 18.90
CA GLY A 46 0.92 2.63 19.24
C GLY A 46 1.72 3.55 18.33
N TYR A 47 3.02 3.39 18.36
CA TYR A 47 3.91 4.09 17.43
C TYR A 47 3.73 3.60 15.98
N VAL A 48 3.31 2.35 15.79
CA VAL A 48 3.14 1.73 14.47
C VAL A 48 1.68 1.38 14.26
N ASN A 49 1.08 1.96 13.22
CA ASN A 49 -0.33 1.81 12.87
C ASN A 49 -0.45 1.39 11.40
N ASP A 50 -0.64 0.10 11.17
CA ASP A 50 -0.64 -0.52 9.85
C ASP A 50 -2.07 -0.71 9.33
N PHE A 51 -2.73 0.38 8.88
CA PHE A 51 -4.09 0.33 8.36
C PHE A 51 -4.18 -0.26 6.95
N ALA A 52 -3.06 -0.29 6.21
CA ALA A 52 -3.00 -0.95 4.93
C ALA A 52 -2.83 -2.47 5.06
N GLY A 53 -2.33 -2.95 6.21
CA GLY A 53 -2.08 -4.37 6.45
C GLY A 53 -0.92 -4.92 5.63
N VAL A 54 0.08 -4.09 5.34
CA VAL A 54 1.21 -4.45 4.46
C VAL A 54 2.50 -4.77 5.22
N LEU A 55 2.53 -4.53 6.53
CA LEU A 55 3.70 -4.82 7.36
C LEU A 55 3.61 -6.20 7.99
N SER A 56 4.69 -6.95 7.93
CA SER A 56 4.79 -8.21 8.65
C SER A 56 4.78 -7.99 10.18
N PRO A 57 4.35 -8.98 10.98
CA PRO A 57 4.44 -8.89 12.43
C PRO A 57 5.86 -8.63 12.93
N ALA A 58 6.86 -9.20 12.26
CA ALA A 58 8.26 -8.98 12.60
C ALA A 58 8.69 -7.53 12.40
N ALA A 59 8.33 -6.94 11.26
CA ALA A 59 8.63 -5.53 10.97
C ALA A 59 7.93 -4.59 11.94
N ARG A 60 6.65 -4.84 12.26
CA ARG A 60 5.91 -4.05 13.26
C ARG A 60 6.57 -4.07 14.62
N ASN A 61 7.04 -5.25 15.08
CA ASN A 61 7.74 -5.39 16.35
C ASN A 61 9.07 -4.62 16.35
N LEU A 62 9.86 -4.72 15.29
CA LEU A 62 11.13 -3.99 15.15
C LEU A 62 10.92 -2.48 15.12
N LEU A 63 9.95 -2.01 14.34
CA LEU A 63 9.57 -0.58 14.26
C LEU A 63 9.10 -0.08 15.63
N THR A 64 8.25 -0.84 16.32
CA THR A 64 7.76 -0.47 17.65
C THR A 64 8.90 -0.38 18.66
N ALA A 65 9.81 -1.35 18.67
CA ALA A 65 10.97 -1.33 19.55
C ALA A 65 11.86 -0.10 19.29
N LEU A 66 12.13 0.20 18.03
CA LEU A 66 12.94 1.37 17.63
C LEU A 66 12.27 2.69 18.04
N CYS A 67 10.98 2.86 17.74
CA CYS A 67 10.24 4.07 18.11
C CYS A 67 10.14 4.25 19.62
N THR A 68 9.95 3.15 20.36
CA THR A 68 9.94 3.16 21.84
C THR A 68 11.29 3.58 22.39
N GLU A 69 12.38 3.08 21.84
CA GLU A 69 13.73 3.43 22.29
C GLU A 69 14.04 4.91 22.01
N VAL A 70 13.61 5.44 20.85
CA VAL A 70 13.76 6.88 20.52
C VAL A 70 12.97 7.74 21.51
N ASP A 71 11.74 7.38 21.83
CA ASP A 71 10.94 8.14 22.81
C ASP A 71 11.57 8.09 24.21
N GLN A 72 11.99 6.93 24.66
CA GLN A 72 12.58 6.79 25.99
C GLN A 72 13.93 7.49 26.14
N LYS A 73 14.83 7.35 25.16
CA LYS A 73 16.20 7.85 25.23
C LYS A 73 16.37 9.26 24.68
N ALA A 74 15.75 9.56 23.56
CA ALA A 74 15.92 10.81 22.83
C ALA A 74 14.80 11.82 23.08
N LYS A 75 13.72 11.44 23.79
CA LYS A 75 12.56 12.29 24.05
C LYS A 75 11.94 12.86 22.77
N ALA A 76 11.93 12.08 21.71
CA ALA A 76 11.29 12.37 20.44
C ALA A 76 10.37 11.21 20.05
N GLN A 77 9.27 11.50 19.38
CA GLN A 77 8.28 10.49 19.03
C GLN A 77 8.21 10.30 17.53
N ILE A 78 8.32 9.05 17.08
CA ILE A 78 8.13 8.67 15.67
C ILE A 78 6.86 7.86 15.56
N ALA A 79 5.93 8.32 14.73
CA ALA A 79 4.76 7.55 14.33
C ALA A 79 4.97 6.97 12.93
N VAL A 80 4.74 5.68 12.79
CA VAL A 80 4.83 4.95 11.51
C VAL A 80 3.42 4.55 11.13
N VAL A 81 2.95 5.03 9.97
CA VAL A 81 1.58 4.83 9.53
C VAL A 81 1.53 4.35 8.09
N THR A 82 0.78 3.29 7.85
CA THR A 82 0.44 2.87 6.50
C THR A 82 -1.07 3.01 6.29
N VAL A 83 -1.47 3.53 5.15
CA VAL A 83 -2.88 3.63 4.72
C VAL A 83 -3.03 3.03 3.34
N LYS A 84 -4.23 2.54 3.02
CA LYS A 84 -4.51 2.03 1.67
C LYS A 84 -4.49 3.17 0.67
N SER A 85 -5.29 4.21 0.92
CA SER A 85 -5.42 5.37 0.04
C SER A 85 -5.54 6.67 0.84
N LEU A 86 -5.23 7.77 0.19
CA LEU A 86 -5.41 9.14 0.67
C LEU A 86 -6.81 9.70 0.32
N ASP A 87 -7.67 8.89 -0.34
CA ASP A 87 -8.99 9.30 -0.83
C ASP A 87 -8.97 10.57 -1.68
N GLY A 88 -7.94 10.68 -2.54
CA GLY A 88 -7.75 11.81 -3.46
C GLY A 88 -7.17 13.08 -2.82
N LYS A 89 -6.81 13.06 -1.55
CA LYS A 89 -6.17 14.22 -0.87
C LYS A 89 -4.69 14.32 -1.21
N PRO A 90 -4.11 15.53 -1.25
CA PRO A 90 -2.67 15.71 -1.24
C PRO A 90 -2.06 15.04 -0.01
N ILE A 91 -0.92 14.37 -0.17
CA ILE A 91 -0.27 13.67 0.95
C ILE A 91 0.22 14.63 2.02
N GLU A 92 0.57 15.85 1.63
CA GLU A 92 0.98 16.94 2.50
C GLU A 92 -0.14 17.30 3.47
N ASP A 93 -1.32 17.62 2.95
CA ASP A 93 -2.49 17.99 3.75
C ASP A 93 -2.91 16.83 4.66
N TYR A 94 -2.88 15.61 4.12
CA TYR A 94 -3.23 14.41 4.86
C TYR A 94 -2.27 14.18 6.04
N SER A 95 -0.95 14.29 5.81
CA SER A 95 0.06 14.05 6.82
C SER A 95 0.02 15.10 7.95
N ILE A 96 -0.09 16.36 7.61
CA ILE A 96 -0.21 17.47 8.59
C ILE A 96 -1.47 17.27 9.43
N ALA A 97 -2.61 17.02 8.79
CA ALA A 97 -3.87 16.80 9.49
C ALA A 97 -3.82 15.58 10.42
N LEU A 98 -3.20 14.48 9.98
CA LEU A 98 -3.03 13.27 10.78
C LEU A 98 -2.08 13.51 11.96
N ALA A 99 -0.92 14.10 11.72
CA ALA A 99 0.09 14.37 12.73
C ALA A 99 -0.46 15.32 13.81
N THR A 100 -1.19 16.35 13.40
CA THR A 100 -1.85 17.32 14.31
C THR A 100 -2.97 16.65 15.10
N LYS A 101 -3.83 15.86 14.43
CA LYS A 101 -4.95 15.16 15.09
C LYS A 101 -4.48 14.19 16.16
N TRP A 102 -3.37 13.50 15.90
CA TRP A 102 -2.79 12.55 16.85
C TRP A 102 -1.86 13.22 17.86
N GLY A 103 -1.39 14.44 17.59
CA GLY A 103 -0.49 15.20 18.47
C GLY A 103 0.86 14.52 18.63
N ILE A 104 1.48 14.07 17.53
CA ILE A 104 2.73 13.31 17.54
C ILE A 104 3.87 14.18 18.07
N GLY A 105 4.58 13.69 19.07
CA GLY A 105 5.68 14.41 19.73
C GLY A 105 5.27 15.14 21.00
N PRO A 106 6.23 15.38 21.90
CA PRO A 106 5.98 16.15 23.12
C PRO A 106 5.57 17.58 22.80
N LYS A 107 4.55 18.11 23.49
CA LYS A 107 4.00 19.45 23.27
C LYS A 107 5.04 20.57 23.41
N GLN A 108 5.92 20.44 24.40
CA GLN A 108 6.91 21.49 24.71
C GLN A 108 8.02 21.57 23.68
N SER A 109 8.46 20.44 23.15
CA SER A 109 9.59 20.37 22.23
C SER A 109 9.19 20.24 20.77
N ALA A 110 7.92 19.91 20.48
CA ALA A 110 7.43 19.59 19.14
C ALA A 110 8.34 18.58 18.38
N SER A 111 8.99 17.66 19.14
CA SER A 111 9.92 16.68 18.61
C SER A 111 9.18 15.44 18.14
N GLY A 112 8.34 15.60 17.14
CA GLY A 112 7.55 14.54 16.52
C GLY A 112 7.91 14.31 15.06
N VAL A 113 7.80 13.06 14.58
CA VAL A 113 7.92 12.72 13.16
C VAL A 113 6.81 11.75 12.80
N LEU A 114 6.15 11.98 11.67
CA LEU A 114 5.23 11.03 11.06
C LEU A 114 5.87 10.47 9.79
N ILE A 115 5.97 9.15 9.69
CA ILE A 115 6.36 8.44 8.47
C ILE A 115 5.10 7.79 7.90
N LEU A 116 4.60 8.32 6.79
CA LEU A 116 3.34 7.92 6.16
C LEU A 116 3.60 7.22 4.83
N LEU A 117 2.92 6.09 4.63
CA LEU A 117 2.91 5.34 3.38
C LEU A 117 1.47 5.16 2.90
N ALA A 118 1.13 5.63 1.72
CA ALA A 118 -0.14 5.42 1.03
C ALA A 118 0.08 4.44 -0.13
N VAL A 119 -0.36 3.19 0.06
CA VAL A 119 0.05 2.06 -0.78
C VAL A 119 -0.55 2.14 -2.18
N ASP A 120 -1.87 2.36 -2.28
CA ASP A 120 -2.59 2.39 -3.55
C ASP A 120 -2.26 3.65 -4.36
N ASP A 121 -1.96 4.76 -3.67
CA ASP A 121 -1.54 6.03 -4.30
C ASP A 121 -0.06 6.04 -4.68
N ARG A 122 0.73 5.06 -4.22
CA ARG A 122 2.19 4.99 -4.37
C ARG A 122 2.87 6.28 -3.94
N LYS A 123 2.51 6.75 -2.76
CA LYS A 123 3.05 7.98 -2.17
C LYS A 123 3.57 7.72 -0.77
N ASP A 124 4.67 8.35 -0.46
CA ASP A 124 5.27 8.33 0.87
C ASP A 124 5.61 9.75 1.33
N ARG A 125 5.61 9.96 2.63
CA ARG A 125 5.96 11.25 3.23
C ARG A 125 6.57 11.07 4.61
N ILE A 126 7.58 11.88 4.88
CA ILE A 126 8.09 12.09 6.23
C ILE A 126 7.73 13.53 6.61
N GLU A 127 6.81 13.67 7.54
CA GLU A 127 6.38 14.95 8.13
C GLU A 127 7.17 15.18 9.41
N VAL A 128 7.78 16.36 9.55
CA VAL A 128 8.69 16.69 10.64
C VAL A 128 8.08 17.79 11.50
N GLY A 129 8.05 17.57 12.81
CA GLY A 129 7.64 18.60 13.77
C GLY A 129 8.68 19.69 13.95
N TYR A 130 8.23 20.88 14.30
CA TYR A 130 9.08 22.08 14.40
C TYR A 130 10.38 21.89 15.20
N GLY A 131 10.34 21.09 16.27
CA GLY A 131 11.50 20.86 17.12
C GLY A 131 12.60 20.02 16.49
N LEU A 132 12.34 19.38 15.37
CA LEU A 132 13.29 18.53 14.66
C LEU A 132 13.70 19.05 13.28
N GLU A 133 13.05 20.11 12.76
CA GLU A 133 13.41 20.71 11.46
C GLU A 133 14.89 21.10 11.35
N PRO A 134 15.56 21.62 12.39
CA PRO A 134 16.98 21.97 12.28
C PRO A 134 17.89 20.79 11.96
N ILE A 135 17.53 19.58 12.39
CA ILE A 135 18.33 18.36 12.21
C ILE A 135 17.80 17.45 11.11
N LEU A 136 16.51 17.57 10.79
CA LEU A 136 15.80 16.82 9.75
C LEU A 136 15.21 17.77 8.69
N PRO A 137 16.04 18.58 8.01
CA PRO A 137 15.54 19.45 6.95
C PRO A 137 15.00 18.62 5.76
N ASP A 138 14.10 19.22 4.97
CA ASP A 138 13.39 18.57 3.85
C ASP A 138 14.33 17.83 2.89
N GLY A 139 15.47 18.43 2.57
CA GLY A 139 16.45 17.80 1.68
C GLY A 139 17.02 16.49 2.22
N LYS A 140 17.24 16.42 3.54
CA LYS A 140 17.75 15.22 4.22
C LYS A 140 16.69 14.12 4.24
N VAL A 141 15.47 14.43 4.70
CA VAL A 141 14.39 13.44 4.74
C VAL A 141 13.96 13.00 3.35
N GLY A 142 14.00 13.88 2.34
CA GLY A 142 13.84 13.53 0.94
C GLY A 142 14.91 12.56 0.43
N GLY A 143 16.12 12.61 0.99
CA GLY A 143 17.18 11.62 0.78
C GLY A 143 16.75 10.23 1.26
N PHE A 144 16.17 10.14 2.45
CA PHE A 144 15.71 8.86 3.03
C PHE A 144 14.57 8.24 2.23
N LEU A 145 13.63 9.06 1.76
CA LEU A 145 12.56 8.59 0.86
C LEU A 145 13.14 8.00 -0.42
N ARG A 146 14.10 8.70 -1.06
CA ARG A 146 14.75 8.18 -2.28
C ARG A 146 15.51 6.87 -2.05
N GLU A 147 16.14 6.70 -0.89
CA GLU A 147 16.78 5.43 -0.52
C GLU A 147 15.76 4.28 -0.38
N ALA A 148 14.52 4.58 0.01
CA ALA A 148 13.46 3.59 0.17
C ALA A 148 12.78 3.18 -1.14
N VAL A 149 12.85 4.02 -2.21
CA VAL A 149 12.17 3.78 -3.50
C VAL A 149 12.40 2.38 -4.09
N PRO A 150 13.61 1.81 -4.12
CA PRO A 150 13.82 0.47 -4.66
C PRO A 150 12.98 -0.58 -3.92
N TYR A 151 12.94 -0.52 -2.60
CA TYR A 151 12.14 -1.44 -1.78
C TYR A 151 10.64 -1.27 -2.01
N LEU A 152 10.18 -0.02 -2.14
CA LEU A 152 8.78 0.29 -2.40
C LEU A 152 8.33 -0.24 -3.77
N ARG A 153 9.17 -0.11 -4.80
CA ARG A 153 8.92 -0.65 -6.14
C ARG A 153 8.83 -2.17 -6.17
N ASP A 154 9.63 -2.82 -5.33
CA ASP A 154 9.63 -4.27 -5.18
C ASP A 154 8.50 -4.79 -4.27
N GLY A 155 7.65 -3.89 -3.73
CA GLY A 155 6.60 -4.23 -2.76
C GLY A 155 7.14 -4.66 -1.40
N ASN A 156 8.42 -4.42 -1.11
CA ASN A 156 9.05 -4.74 0.17
C ASN A 156 8.84 -3.58 1.16
N TYR A 157 7.60 -3.43 1.59
CA TYR A 157 7.20 -2.35 2.50
C TYR A 157 7.87 -2.44 3.87
N ASP A 158 8.15 -3.65 4.35
CA ASP A 158 8.89 -3.87 5.59
C ASP A 158 10.27 -3.20 5.56
N ALA A 159 11.06 -3.50 4.52
CA ALA A 159 12.39 -2.94 4.39
C ALA A 159 12.36 -1.42 4.18
N ALA A 160 11.42 -0.92 3.40
CA ALA A 160 11.25 0.51 3.16
C ALA A 160 10.96 1.28 4.46
N MET A 161 9.95 0.82 5.22
CA MET A 161 9.53 1.47 6.46
C MET A 161 10.61 1.37 7.54
N LEU A 162 11.29 0.22 7.67
CA LEU A 162 12.41 0.05 8.58
C LEU A 162 13.58 0.98 8.23
N LEU A 163 13.92 1.11 6.94
CA LEU A 163 14.98 2.00 6.49
C LEU A 163 14.67 3.45 6.82
N MET A 164 13.51 3.97 6.42
CA MET A 164 13.12 5.35 6.67
C MET A 164 13.10 5.66 8.17
N THR A 165 12.49 4.79 8.96
CA THR A 165 12.39 4.95 10.41
C THR A 165 13.79 4.92 11.05
N ARG A 166 14.66 4.02 10.62
CA ARG A 166 16.03 3.95 11.14
C ARG A 166 16.84 5.19 10.82
N ARG A 167 16.77 5.71 9.58
CA ARG A 167 17.45 6.94 9.18
C ARG A 167 17.04 8.14 10.02
N VAL A 168 15.72 8.29 10.24
CA VAL A 168 15.19 9.33 11.12
C VAL A 168 15.67 9.15 12.55
N ALA A 169 15.56 7.93 13.09
CA ALA A 169 15.97 7.62 14.45
C ALA A 169 17.46 7.87 14.69
N ASP A 170 18.33 7.51 13.73
CA ASP A 170 19.78 7.71 13.84
C ASP A 170 20.14 9.19 13.91
N VAL A 171 19.50 10.05 13.11
CA VAL A 171 19.73 11.51 13.15
C VAL A 171 19.31 12.09 14.51
N ILE A 172 18.14 11.68 15.01
CA ILE A 172 17.65 12.13 16.32
C ILE A 172 18.57 11.66 17.43
N ALA A 173 19.01 10.40 17.40
CA ALA A 173 19.91 9.83 18.39
C ALA A 173 21.27 10.54 18.41
N GLN A 174 21.81 10.82 17.23
CA GLN A 174 23.07 11.56 17.08
C GLN A 174 22.97 12.97 17.67
N ASP A 175 21.89 13.70 17.41
CA ASP A 175 21.65 15.04 17.94
C ASP A 175 21.54 15.04 19.47
N ARG A 176 20.89 14.02 20.02
CA ARG A 176 20.68 13.87 21.48
C ARG A 176 21.86 13.21 22.20
N GLY A 177 22.89 12.77 21.48
CA GLY A 177 24.06 12.09 22.05
C GLY A 177 23.71 10.74 22.68
N VAL A 178 22.67 10.05 22.17
CA VAL A 178 22.25 8.75 22.69
C VAL A 178 22.54 7.64 21.68
N THR A 179 22.77 6.43 22.18
CA THR A 179 22.97 5.23 21.37
C THR A 179 21.70 4.39 21.36
N LEU A 180 21.25 4.01 20.15
CA LEU A 180 20.12 3.11 19.97
C LEU A 180 20.64 1.69 19.90
N SER A 181 20.11 0.83 20.78
CA SER A 181 20.49 -0.59 20.87
C SER A 181 19.70 -1.45 19.90
N ALA A 182 18.51 -0.99 19.47
CA ALA A 182 17.71 -1.71 18.52
C ALA A 182 18.52 -1.89 17.22
N THR A 183 19.30 -2.98 17.21
CA THR A 183 20.01 -3.44 16.01
C THR A 183 18.95 -3.89 15.02
N THR A 184 18.35 -2.93 14.35
CA THR A 184 17.64 -3.21 13.12
C THR A 184 18.73 -3.51 12.10
N SER A 185 19.28 -4.73 12.14
CA SER A 185 19.85 -5.28 10.93
C SER A 185 18.70 -5.18 9.94
N LEU A 186 18.77 -4.16 9.05
CA LEU A 186 17.89 -4.09 7.88
C LEU A 186 17.83 -5.53 7.39
N PRO A 187 16.66 -6.14 7.20
CA PRO A 187 16.58 -7.42 6.54
C PRO A 187 17.46 -7.27 5.33
N ALA A 188 18.57 -8.04 5.27
CA ALA A 188 19.53 -7.91 4.18
C ALA A 188 18.67 -7.85 2.94
N ALA A 189 18.78 -6.75 2.17
CA ALA A 189 17.98 -6.55 0.98
C ALA A 189 17.98 -7.92 0.34
N ARG A 190 16.83 -8.59 0.29
CA ARG A 190 16.73 -9.80 -0.48
C ARG A 190 17.14 -9.28 -1.84
N THR A 191 18.45 -9.42 -2.15
CA THR A 191 18.89 -9.26 -3.52
C THR A 191 17.82 -9.99 -4.28
N PRO A 192 17.04 -9.29 -5.15
CA PRO A 192 15.99 -9.96 -5.87
C PRO A 192 16.68 -11.22 -6.31
N ARG A 193 16.25 -12.37 -5.77
CA ARG A 193 16.71 -13.63 -6.28
C ARG A 193 16.38 -13.43 -7.74
N ARG A 194 17.40 -13.04 -8.50
CA ARG A 194 17.34 -13.14 -9.93
C ARG A 194 16.84 -14.54 -10.06
N GLU A 195 15.53 -14.67 -10.19
CA GLU A 195 14.99 -15.87 -10.77
C GLU A 195 15.87 -15.97 -11.96
N GLN A 196 16.83 -16.82 -11.83
CA GLN A 196 17.68 -17.20 -12.90
C GLN A 196 16.64 -17.66 -13.89
N GLN A 197 16.22 -16.64 -14.67
CA GLN A 197 15.28 -16.81 -15.76
C GLN A 197 15.94 -17.94 -16.48
N ARG A 198 15.48 -19.16 -16.15
CA ARG A 198 15.80 -20.34 -16.89
C ARG A 198 15.35 -19.97 -18.28
N ASN A 199 16.31 -19.42 -19.05
CA ASN A 199 16.21 -19.34 -20.51
C ASN A 199 16.23 -20.77 -21.05
N GLY A 200 15.39 -21.63 -20.47
CA GLY A 200 14.93 -22.82 -21.11
C GLY A 200 13.96 -22.35 -22.20
N PRO A 201 14.06 -22.89 -23.39
CA PRO A 201 13.15 -22.54 -24.46
C PRO A 201 11.72 -22.69 -23.92
N ASN A 202 10.94 -21.62 -24.08
CA ASN A 202 9.55 -21.55 -23.61
C ASN A 202 8.85 -22.87 -24.05
N PRO A 203 8.22 -23.61 -23.12
CA PRO A 203 7.61 -24.92 -23.44
C PRO A 203 6.65 -24.84 -24.62
N ILE A 204 6.06 -23.68 -24.88
CA ILE A 204 5.23 -23.41 -26.05
C ILE A 204 6.05 -23.56 -27.34
N PHE A 205 7.28 -23.05 -27.40
CA PHE A 205 8.14 -23.21 -28.59
C PHE A 205 8.56 -24.68 -28.79
N ILE A 206 8.78 -25.42 -27.70
CA ILE A 206 9.08 -26.87 -27.79
C ILE A 206 7.88 -27.61 -28.35
N ILE A 207 6.65 -27.32 -27.88
CA ILE A 207 5.42 -27.94 -28.36
C ILE A 207 5.20 -27.62 -29.86
N ILE A 208 5.33 -26.35 -30.24
CA ILE A 208 5.19 -25.93 -31.65
C ILE A 208 6.24 -26.63 -32.53
N PHE A 209 7.49 -26.72 -32.07
CA PHE A 209 8.56 -27.39 -32.77
C PHE A 209 8.29 -28.88 -32.94
N LEU A 210 7.77 -29.56 -31.90
CA LEU A 210 7.39 -30.98 -31.98
C LEU A 210 6.21 -31.22 -32.94
N ILE A 211 5.21 -30.32 -32.95
CA ILE A 211 4.07 -30.39 -33.89
C ILE A 211 4.59 -30.18 -35.32
N PHE A 212 5.49 -29.24 -35.55
CA PHE A 212 6.11 -28.96 -36.84
C PHE A 212 6.93 -30.18 -37.32
N LEU A 213 7.76 -30.75 -36.44
CA LEU A 213 8.58 -31.91 -36.71
C LEU A 213 7.72 -33.12 -37.04
N PHE A 214 6.64 -33.35 -36.27
CA PHE A 214 5.68 -34.42 -36.53
C PHE A 214 4.95 -34.26 -37.88
N SER A 215 4.57 -33.01 -38.19
CA SER A 215 3.95 -32.70 -39.49
C SER A 215 4.91 -32.93 -40.67
N LEU A 216 6.21 -32.57 -40.47
CA LEU A 216 7.24 -32.79 -41.48
C LEU A 216 7.47 -34.29 -41.72
N ILE A 217 7.57 -35.11 -40.67
CA ILE A 217 7.74 -36.56 -40.73
C ILE A 217 6.53 -37.21 -41.39
N ALA A 218 5.31 -36.82 -41.00
CA ALA A 218 4.06 -37.32 -41.60
C ALA A 218 3.99 -36.98 -43.08
N ASN A 219 4.49 -35.86 -43.55
CA ASN A 219 4.54 -35.47 -44.95
C ASN A 219 5.61 -36.25 -45.74
N LEU A 220 6.76 -36.56 -45.11
CA LEU A 220 7.78 -37.42 -45.69
C LEU A 220 7.30 -38.86 -45.87
N ILE A 221 6.58 -39.41 -44.89
CA ILE A 221 5.99 -40.76 -44.96
C ILE A 221 4.90 -40.83 -46.04
N LYS A 222 4.08 -39.78 -46.19
CA LYS A 222 3.09 -39.71 -47.28
C LYS A 222 3.68 -39.63 -48.68
N ARG A 223 4.92 -39.15 -48.85
CA ARG A 223 5.61 -39.10 -50.14
C ARG A 223 6.29 -40.44 -50.55
N GLY A 224 6.43 -41.35 -49.57
CA GLY A 224 7.14 -42.62 -49.79
C GLY A 224 6.26 -43.86 -50.09
N GLY A 225 4.92 -43.71 -50.14
CA GLY A 225 4.02 -44.87 -50.29
C GLY A 225 3.03 -44.73 -51.43
N GLY A 226 3.49 -45.01 -52.64
CA GLY A 226 2.61 -45.34 -53.71
C GLY A 226 2.15 -46.83 -53.60
N ARG A 227 0.85 -47.00 -53.72
CA ARG A 227 0.18 -48.29 -54.16
C ARG A 227 -0.26 -49.28 -53.08
N GLY A 228 -1.54 -49.40 -52.94
CA GLY A 228 -2.23 -50.65 -52.71
C GLY A 228 -2.77 -50.93 -51.34
N GLY A 229 -4.11 -51.10 -51.24
CA GLY A 229 -4.70 -52.02 -50.26
C GLY A 229 -5.66 -51.44 -49.25
N ARG A 230 -6.88 -51.40 -49.61
CA ARG A 230 -8.12 -51.77 -48.90
C ARG A 230 -7.95 -52.39 -47.51
N GLY A 231 -8.75 -51.91 -46.53
CA GLY A 231 -9.12 -52.69 -45.31
C GLY A 231 -9.05 -51.86 -44.05
N GLY A 232 -10.08 -51.38 -43.52
CA GLY A 232 -10.97 -51.73 -42.44
C GLY A 232 -10.36 -51.72 -41.04
N GLY A 233 -11.09 -51.08 -40.12
CA GLY A 233 -10.91 -51.26 -38.67
C GLY A 233 -10.58 -49.96 -37.91
N TRP A 234 -11.49 -49.20 -37.58
CA TRP A 234 -12.33 -49.05 -36.41
C TRP A 234 -11.70 -49.62 -35.13
N ILE A 235 -11.14 -48.78 -34.28
CA ILE A 235 -11.16 -48.91 -32.82
C ILE A 235 -11.07 -47.49 -32.23
N GLY A 236 -12.11 -47.19 -31.52
CA GLY A 236 -12.30 -46.00 -30.75
C GLY A 236 -11.64 -46.06 -29.37
N PRO A 237 -12.07 -45.17 -28.50
CA PRO A 237 -11.23 -44.51 -27.53
C PRO A 237 -11.28 -45.22 -26.18
N MET A 238 -10.22 -45.10 -25.45
CA MET A 238 -10.27 -45.37 -24.00
C MET A 238 -9.29 -44.46 -23.29
N ILE A 239 -9.94 -43.58 -22.52
CA ILE A 239 -10.03 -43.69 -21.04
C ILE A 239 -8.74 -43.25 -20.40
N GLY A 240 -8.88 -42.24 -19.67
CA GLY A 240 -9.33 -42.23 -18.30
C GLY A 240 -8.16 -42.01 -17.43
N GLY A 241 -8.18 -40.95 -16.72
CA GLY A 241 -8.65 -41.00 -15.38
C GLY A 241 -7.52 -41.31 -14.39
N MET A 242 -7.50 -40.58 -13.41
CA MET A 242 -6.95 -40.81 -12.07
C MET A 242 -5.98 -39.74 -11.66
N MET A 243 -6.50 -38.93 -10.80
CA MET A 243 -6.60 -39.13 -9.35
C MET A 243 -5.36 -38.62 -8.66
N MET A 244 -5.59 -37.55 -7.92
CA MET A 244 -5.82 -37.64 -6.46
C MET A 244 -4.54 -37.74 -5.64
N GLY A 245 -4.49 -36.89 -4.71
CA GLY A 245 -3.68 -36.93 -3.49
C GLY A 245 -3.20 -35.52 -3.19
N GLY A 246 -3.66 -34.81 -2.24
CA GLY A 246 -4.15 -35.19 -0.94
C GLY A 246 -3.10 -34.93 0.11
N GLY A 247 -3.44 -34.09 1.05
CA GLY A 247 -2.79 -34.03 2.34
C GLY A 247 -1.64 -33.04 2.40
N GLY A 248 -1.63 -32.22 3.33
CA GLY A 248 -1.76 -32.29 4.73
C GLY A 248 -1.28 -31.01 5.37
N PHE A 249 -2.03 -30.49 6.13
CA PHE A 249 -1.91 -30.17 7.54
C PHE A 249 -0.48 -29.89 8.05
N GLY A 250 -0.29 -28.70 8.57
CA GLY A 250 0.82 -28.33 9.40
C GLY A 250 0.49 -27.04 10.13
N GLY A 251 -0.40 -27.12 11.11
CA GLY A 251 -0.57 -26.11 12.13
C GLY A 251 0.68 -26.10 13.00
N GLY A 252 1.22 -24.90 13.21
CA GLY A 252 2.25 -24.61 14.18
C GLY A 252 1.97 -23.27 14.79
N GLY A 253 1.12 -23.27 15.82
CA GLY A 253 1.00 -22.14 16.72
C GLY A 253 2.30 -22.05 17.52
N PHE A 254 2.92 -20.90 17.51
CA PHE A 254 3.91 -20.54 18.52
C PHE A 254 3.38 -19.36 19.31
N GLY A 255 3.08 -19.70 20.51
CA GLY A 255 2.67 -18.86 21.59
C GLY A 255 3.68 -17.78 21.93
N GLY A 256 3.12 -16.76 22.49
CA GLY A 256 3.66 -15.55 22.98
C GLY A 256 4.96 -15.61 23.75
N GLY A 257 5.78 -14.64 23.44
CA GLY A 257 6.81 -14.12 24.32
C GLY A 257 6.40 -12.71 24.71
N GLY A 258 5.81 -12.58 25.89
CA GLY A 258 5.58 -11.30 26.51
C GLY A 258 6.92 -10.66 26.87
N GLY A 259 7.35 -9.66 26.11
CA GLY A 259 8.40 -8.73 26.54
C GLY A 259 7.71 -7.54 27.18
N GLY A 260 7.93 -7.34 28.48
CA GLY A 260 7.51 -6.16 29.20
C GLY A 260 8.09 -4.90 28.57
N GLY A 261 7.30 -4.25 27.73
CA GLY A 261 7.61 -2.94 27.19
C GLY A 261 6.74 -1.92 27.88
N GLY A 262 7.31 -0.80 28.26
CA GLY A 262 6.59 0.36 28.72
C GLY A 262 5.47 0.66 27.71
N GLY A 263 4.23 0.64 28.18
CA GLY A 263 3.06 0.80 27.35
C GLY A 263 3.10 2.16 26.64
N PHE A 264 2.66 2.18 25.38
CA PHE A 264 2.44 3.42 24.65
C PHE A 264 1.43 4.28 25.38
N GLY A 265 1.90 5.37 25.97
CA GLY A 265 1.09 6.32 26.76
C GLY A 265 0.28 7.33 25.90
N GLY A 266 0.34 7.22 24.58
CA GLY A 266 -0.18 8.19 23.64
C GLY A 266 0.87 9.21 23.18
N PHE A 267 0.54 9.96 22.13
CA PHE A 267 1.37 11.07 21.67
C PHE A 267 1.14 12.31 22.54
N GLY A 268 2.18 13.14 22.64
CA GLY A 268 2.28 14.22 23.63
C GLY A 268 1.71 15.60 23.21
N GLY A 269 1.13 15.72 21.99
CA GLY A 269 0.54 16.98 21.51
C GLY A 269 1.50 17.93 20.78
N GLY A 270 2.48 17.39 20.06
CA GLY A 270 3.43 18.17 19.24
C GLY A 270 2.76 18.93 18.11
N SER A 271 3.48 19.92 17.57
CA SER A 271 3.04 20.81 16.50
C SER A 271 3.83 20.58 15.21
N PHE A 272 3.13 20.68 14.07
CA PHE A 272 3.65 20.49 12.73
C PHE A 272 3.34 21.71 11.86
N GLY A 273 4.25 22.05 10.94
CA GLY A 273 4.11 23.20 10.06
C GLY A 273 4.25 22.86 8.58
N GLY A 274 4.28 21.57 8.25
CA GLY A 274 4.47 21.13 6.87
C GLY A 274 5.92 20.93 6.48
N GLY A 275 6.87 21.01 7.41
CA GLY A 275 8.24 20.58 7.18
C GLY A 275 8.33 19.10 6.89
N GLY A 276 9.24 18.71 5.99
CA GLY A 276 9.41 17.32 5.58
C GLY A 276 9.50 17.15 4.08
N ALA A 277 9.35 15.93 3.58
CA ALA A 277 9.40 15.64 2.17
C ALA A 277 8.39 14.57 1.77
N SER A 278 7.95 14.64 0.53
CA SER A 278 7.11 13.63 -0.12
C SER A 278 7.88 12.91 -1.21
N GLY A 279 7.52 11.65 -1.43
CA GLY A 279 8.02 10.81 -2.49
C GLY A 279 6.89 10.07 -3.22
N SER A 280 7.26 9.42 -4.32
CA SER A 280 6.42 8.50 -5.06
C SER A 280 7.28 7.44 -5.75
N TRP A 281 6.69 6.25 -6.03
CA TRP A 281 7.42 5.13 -6.65
C TRP A 281 6.62 4.37 -7.72
#